data_9df5ff1eea8ed4a75a344e5faaa89b1b
#
_entry.id   9df5ff1eea8ed4a75a344e5faaa89b1b
#
_cell.length_a   1.000
_cell.length_b   1.000
_cell.length_c   1.000
_cell.angle_alpha   90.00
_cell.angle_beta   90.00
_cell.angle_gamma   90.00
#
_symmetry.space_group_name_H-M   'P 1'
#
loop_
_entity.id
_entity.type
_entity.pdbx_description
1 polymer ?
#
loop_
_entity_poly.entity_id
_entity_poly.type
_entity_poly.pdbx_seq_one_letter_code
_entity_poly.pdbx_strand_id
1 'polypeptide(L)'
;MICIPIVGPIQKKSLEDIAAAEPLADFLELRLDLMSDYDLEALLAASTKPCIVTNRTKREGGQFSGSEEDRIEILKQAIAAGAEYVDIETSTPKQLLKPFLESERKSKVILSYHNFTDTPEEIGHLYELMCAMPADILKIVT
;
A
#
# COMPACT_ATOMS: atom_id res chain seq x y z
N MET A 1 -6.04 17.41 0.82
CA MET A 1 -6.26 15.94 0.77
C MET A 1 -5.52 15.32 1.94
N ILE A 2 -6.22 14.56 2.78
CA ILE A 2 -5.69 13.95 4.01
C ILE A 2 -5.83 12.44 3.89
N CYS A 3 -4.72 11.72 3.99
CA CYS A 3 -4.67 10.26 4.09
C CYS A 3 -4.28 9.88 5.53
N ILE A 4 -5.11 9.08 6.20
CA ILE A 4 -4.85 8.65 7.58
C ILE A 4 -4.50 7.17 7.58
N PRO A 5 -3.31 6.78 8.09
CA PRO A 5 -2.94 5.39 8.21
C PRO A 5 -3.66 4.71 9.37
N ILE A 6 -4.19 3.53 9.12
CA ILE A 6 -4.79 2.63 10.10
C ILE A 6 -3.74 1.58 10.47
N VAL A 7 -3.33 1.62 11.72
CA VAL A 7 -2.19 0.85 12.24
C VAL A 7 -2.55 -0.03 13.44
N GLY A 8 -3.84 -0.21 13.71
CA GLY A 8 -4.31 -1.07 14.80
C GLY A 8 -3.76 -2.49 14.65
N PRO A 9 -3.17 -3.09 15.70
CA PRO A 9 -2.50 -4.39 15.57
C PRO A 9 -3.44 -5.58 15.41
N ILE A 10 -4.72 -5.41 15.66
CA ILE A 10 -5.76 -6.44 15.53
C ILE A 10 -7.03 -5.84 14.93
N GLN A 11 -7.87 -6.68 14.35
CA GLN A 11 -9.14 -6.33 13.70
C GLN A 11 -9.97 -5.32 14.50
N LYS A 12 -10.24 -5.61 15.76
CA LYS A 12 -11.08 -4.74 16.61
C LYS A 12 -10.53 -3.32 16.69
N LYS A 13 -9.21 -3.18 16.93
CA LYS A 13 -8.58 -1.86 17.05
C LYS A 13 -8.57 -1.13 15.71
N SER A 14 -8.33 -1.84 14.61
CA SER A 14 -8.37 -1.26 13.26
C SER A 14 -9.76 -0.72 12.92
N LEU A 15 -10.84 -1.42 13.29
CA LEU A 15 -12.21 -0.94 13.09
C LEU A 15 -12.53 0.32 13.93
N GLU A 16 -12.04 0.38 15.17
CA GLU A 16 -12.15 1.58 16.03
C GLU A 16 -11.39 2.76 15.40
N ASP A 17 -10.18 2.52 14.88
CA ASP A 17 -9.33 3.54 14.22
C ASP A 17 -9.98 4.05 12.92
N ILE A 18 -10.56 3.16 12.11
CA ILE A 18 -11.32 3.53 10.90
C ILE A 18 -12.46 4.48 11.29
N ALA A 19 -13.30 4.09 12.25
CA ALA A 19 -14.44 4.89 12.68
C ALA A 19 -14.03 6.29 13.20
N ALA A 20 -12.88 6.38 13.88
CA ALA A 20 -12.35 7.64 14.38
C ALA A 20 -11.74 8.52 13.28
N ALA A 21 -11.08 7.90 12.29
CA ALA A 21 -10.38 8.60 11.21
C ALA A 21 -11.33 9.06 10.09
N GLU A 22 -12.39 8.32 9.82
CA GLU A 22 -13.29 8.53 8.68
C GLU A 22 -13.84 9.97 8.54
N PRO A 23 -14.30 10.66 9.61
CA PRO A 23 -14.78 12.03 9.49
C PRO A 23 -13.68 13.06 9.16
N LEU A 24 -12.41 12.71 9.30
CA LEU A 24 -11.26 13.60 9.14
C LEU A 24 -10.48 13.31 7.85
N ALA A 25 -10.63 12.12 7.28
CA ALA A 25 -9.84 11.63 6.16
C ALA A 25 -10.55 11.83 4.81
N ASP A 26 -9.74 12.07 3.77
CA ASP A 26 -10.14 11.90 2.37
C ASP A 26 -9.85 10.46 1.90
N PHE A 27 -8.80 9.84 2.44
CA PHE A 27 -8.37 8.47 2.20
C PHE A 27 -7.97 7.78 3.51
N LEU A 28 -8.14 6.47 3.58
CA LEU A 28 -7.57 5.63 4.63
C LEU A 28 -6.48 4.73 4.04
N GLU A 29 -5.36 4.58 4.73
CA GLU A 29 -4.31 3.62 4.36
C GLU A 29 -4.31 2.44 5.35
N LEU A 30 -4.74 1.25 4.90
CA LEU A 30 -4.73 0.04 5.72
C LEU A 30 -3.33 -0.57 5.70
N ARG A 31 -2.60 -0.47 6.81
CA ARG A 31 -1.22 -0.97 6.98
C ARG A 31 -1.22 -2.42 7.45
N LEU A 32 -1.42 -3.34 6.49
CA LEU A 32 -1.52 -4.79 6.80
C LEU A 32 -0.24 -5.35 7.42
N ASP A 33 0.90 -4.78 7.08
CA ASP A 33 2.20 -5.15 7.67
C ASP A 33 2.30 -4.91 9.19
N LEU A 34 1.40 -4.10 9.75
CA LEU A 34 1.31 -3.80 11.17
C LEU A 34 0.19 -4.57 11.90
N MET A 35 -0.60 -5.35 11.14
CA MET A 35 -1.73 -6.11 11.66
C MET A 35 -1.37 -7.59 11.79
N SER A 36 -1.70 -8.20 12.90
CA SER A 36 -1.44 -9.63 13.14
C SER A 36 -2.65 -10.53 12.89
N ASP A 37 -3.85 -9.96 12.98
CA ASP A 37 -5.13 -10.65 12.79
C ASP A 37 -6.14 -9.67 12.21
N TYR A 38 -6.61 -9.94 10.98
CA TYR A 38 -7.56 -9.07 10.27
C TYR A 38 -8.38 -9.85 9.25
N ASP A 39 -9.61 -9.40 9.07
CA ASP A 39 -10.48 -9.71 7.94
C ASP A 39 -10.48 -8.50 7.00
N LEU A 40 -9.83 -8.65 5.86
CA LEU A 40 -9.63 -7.55 4.92
C LEU A 40 -10.94 -7.04 4.31
N GLU A 41 -11.88 -7.94 4.00
CA GLU A 41 -13.20 -7.55 3.47
C GLU A 41 -13.97 -6.73 4.50
N ALA A 42 -13.94 -7.14 5.78
CA ALA A 42 -14.58 -6.40 6.86
C ALA A 42 -13.93 -5.03 7.10
N LEU A 43 -12.59 -4.91 6.98
CA LEU A 43 -11.89 -3.62 7.09
C LEU A 43 -12.27 -2.67 5.94
N LEU A 44 -12.30 -3.17 4.70
CA LEU A 44 -12.69 -2.37 3.53
C LEU A 44 -14.16 -1.94 3.62
N ALA A 45 -15.06 -2.83 4.06
CA ALA A 45 -16.48 -2.52 4.22
C ALA A 45 -16.78 -1.54 5.37
N ALA A 46 -15.86 -1.36 6.31
CA ALA A 46 -16.04 -0.48 7.47
C ALA A 46 -15.88 1.02 7.12
N SER A 47 -15.38 1.37 5.94
CA SER A 47 -15.20 2.75 5.51
C SER A 47 -16.00 3.08 4.25
N THR A 48 -16.52 4.31 4.19
CA THR A 48 -17.08 4.91 2.96
C THR A 48 -16.01 5.69 2.18
N LYS A 49 -14.82 5.87 2.75
CA LYS A 49 -13.69 6.54 2.10
C LYS A 49 -12.90 5.55 1.27
N PRO A 50 -12.29 6.01 0.15
CA PRO A 50 -11.39 5.16 -0.63
C PRO A 50 -10.23 4.67 0.23
N CYS A 51 -9.96 3.35 0.15
CA CYS A 51 -8.92 2.69 0.91
C CYS A 51 -7.70 2.38 0.06
N ILE A 52 -6.53 2.69 0.60
CA ILE A 52 -5.22 2.26 0.11
C ILE A 52 -4.80 1.06 0.94
N VAL A 53 -4.55 -0.09 0.31
CA VAL A 53 -4.01 -1.26 1.01
C VAL A 53 -2.51 -1.31 0.82
N THR A 54 -1.78 -1.28 1.93
CA THR A 54 -0.31 -1.29 1.98
C THR A 54 0.18 -2.47 2.82
N ASN A 55 1.12 -3.24 2.28
CA ASN A 55 1.83 -4.30 3.01
C ASN A 55 3.34 -4.05 2.90
N ARG A 56 3.84 -3.07 3.68
CA ARG A 56 5.17 -2.48 3.57
C ARG A 56 6.28 -3.40 4.04
N THR A 57 7.33 -3.54 3.21
CA THR A 57 8.54 -4.29 3.56
C THR A 57 9.36 -3.59 4.65
N LYS A 58 10.13 -4.37 5.43
CA LYS A 58 11.04 -3.82 6.46
C LYS A 58 12.09 -2.88 5.86
N ARG A 59 12.53 -3.13 4.65
CA ARG A 59 13.54 -2.30 3.94
C ARG A 59 13.05 -0.87 3.71
N GLU A 60 11.74 -0.66 3.60
CA GLU A 60 11.11 0.63 3.36
C GLU A 60 10.23 1.08 4.54
N GLY A 61 10.66 0.75 5.78
CA GLY A 61 10.05 1.25 7.02
C GLY A 61 8.77 0.52 7.45
N GLY A 62 8.47 -0.64 6.88
CA GLY A 62 7.35 -1.50 7.28
C GLY A 62 7.74 -2.60 8.26
N GLN A 63 6.83 -3.55 8.47
CA GLN A 63 7.03 -4.70 9.36
C GLN A 63 6.84 -6.05 8.65
N PHE A 64 6.44 -6.06 7.38
CA PHE A 64 6.24 -7.32 6.66
C PHE A 64 7.55 -8.12 6.59
N SER A 65 7.49 -9.40 6.96
CA SER A 65 8.66 -10.30 7.07
C SER A 65 8.50 -11.61 6.29
N GLY A 66 7.42 -11.77 5.51
CA GLY A 66 7.20 -12.90 4.61
C GLY A 66 8.03 -12.80 3.32
N SER A 67 7.81 -13.73 2.39
CA SER A 67 8.40 -13.68 1.05
C SER A 67 7.79 -12.57 0.20
N GLU A 68 8.48 -12.16 -0.87
CA GLU A 68 7.92 -11.19 -1.82
C GLU A 68 6.70 -11.77 -2.56
N GLU A 69 6.69 -13.07 -2.81
CA GLU A 69 5.58 -13.81 -3.38
C GLU A 69 4.33 -13.73 -2.48
N ASP A 70 4.49 -13.98 -1.16
CA ASP A 70 3.40 -13.86 -0.19
C ASP A 70 2.87 -12.43 -0.13
N ARG A 71 3.78 -11.44 -0.17
CA ARG A 71 3.41 -10.02 -0.15
C ARG A 71 2.55 -9.63 -1.35
N ILE A 72 2.96 -10.06 -2.54
CA ILE A 72 2.21 -9.82 -3.78
C ILE A 72 0.85 -10.53 -3.73
N GLU A 73 0.79 -11.73 -3.19
CA GLU A 73 -0.48 -12.46 -3.07
C GLU A 73 -1.46 -11.73 -2.14
N ILE A 74 -0.99 -11.17 -1.02
CA ILE A 74 -1.81 -10.34 -0.14
C ILE A 74 -2.34 -9.09 -0.87
N LEU A 75 -1.51 -8.42 -1.69
CA LEU A 75 -1.98 -7.27 -2.49
C LEU A 75 -3.00 -7.68 -3.57
N LYS A 76 -2.85 -8.86 -4.18
CA LYS A 76 -3.86 -9.39 -5.11
C LYS A 76 -5.18 -9.71 -4.40
N GLN A 77 -5.13 -10.26 -3.19
CA GLN A 77 -6.33 -10.49 -2.37
C GLN A 77 -7.01 -9.16 -2.03
N ALA A 78 -6.24 -8.09 -1.77
CA ALA A 78 -6.80 -6.76 -1.56
C ALA A 78 -7.52 -6.23 -2.81
N ILE A 79 -6.96 -6.42 -3.99
CA ILE A 79 -7.60 -6.09 -5.27
C ILE A 79 -8.91 -6.88 -5.43
N ALA A 80 -8.87 -8.18 -5.17
CA ALA A 80 -10.05 -9.05 -5.27
C ALA A 80 -11.15 -8.68 -4.28
N ALA A 81 -10.78 -8.25 -3.06
CA ALA A 81 -11.68 -7.76 -2.02
C ALA A 81 -12.24 -6.35 -2.32
N GLY A 82 -11.78 -5.67 -3.37
CA GLY A 82 -12.34 -4.40 -3.82
C GLY A 82 -11.64 -3.15 -3.28
N ALA A 83 -10.39 -3.26 -2.82
CA ALA A 83 -9.59 -2.08 -2.48
C ALA A 83 -9.51 -1.12 -3.69
N GLU A 84 -9.73 0.18 -3.49
CA GLU A 84 -9.62 1.17 -4.57
C GLU A 84 -8.17 1.39 -4.98
N TYR A 85 -7.25 1.30 -4.01
CA TYR A 85 -5.81 1.48 -4.24
C TYR A 85 -5.01 0.39 -3.55
N VAL A 86 -3.89 0.00 -4.17
CA VAL A 86 -2.85 -0.83 -3.56
C VAL A 86 -1.50 -0.16 -3.72
N ASP A 87 -0.68 -0.21 -2.69
CA ASP A 87 0.69 0.35 -2.70
C ASP A 87 1.72 -0.78 -2.86
N ILE A 88 2.60 -0.65 -3.83
CA ILE A 88 3.70 -1.58 -4.10
C ILE A 88 4.99 -0.82 -4.34
N GLU A 89 6.09 -1.30 -3.75
CA GLU A 89 7.38 -0.64 -3.83
C GLU A 89 8.13 -0.92 -5.13
N THR A 90 8.89 0.08 -5.61
CA THR A 90 9.82 -0.05 -6.75
C THR A 90 10.91 -1.08 -6.51
N SER A 91 11.26 -1.33 -5.24
CA SER A 91 12.25 -2.33 -4.82
C SER A 91 11.77 -3.78 -4.93
N THR A 92 10.50 -4.01 -5.29
CA THR A 92 9.96 -5.35 -5.57
C THR A 92 10.72 -5.98 -6.74
N PRO A 93 11.12 -7.27 -6.66
CA PRO A 93 11.79 -7.96 -7.76
C PRO A 93 11.06 -7.82 -9.10
N LYS A 94 11.78 -7.47 -10.16
CA LYS A 94 11.20 -7.15 -11.49
C LYS A 94 10.29 -8.27 -12.04
N GLN A 95 10.64 -9.54 -11.77
CA GLN A 95 9.85 -10.71 -12.19
C GLN A 95 8.46 -10.77 -11.51
N LEU A 96 8.28 -10.12 -10.37
CA LEU A 96 7.01 -10.02 -9.65
C LEU A 96 6.32 -8.67 -9.93
N LEU A 97 7.08 -7.57 -9.92
CA LEU A 97 6.54 -6.22 -10.10
C LEU A 97 5.90 -6.04 -11.49
N LYS A 98 6.61 -6.44 -12.56
CA LYS A 98 6.12 -6.22 -13.92
C LYS A 98 4.78 -6.91 -14.18
N PRO A 99 4.60 -8.23 -13.92
CA PRO A 99 3.30 -8.88 -14.10
C PRO A 99 2.21 -8.29 -13.20
N PHE A 100 2.56 -7.83 -11.99
CA PHE A 100 1.60 -7.18 -11.10
C PHE A 100 1.08 -5.85 -11.70
N LEU A 101 1.99 -4.99 -12.19
CA LEU A 101 1.63 -3.72 -12.80
C LEU A 101 0.85 -3.87 -14.11
N GLU A 102 1.13 -4.91 -14.90
CA GLU A 102 0.50 -5.18 -16.20
C GLU A 102 -0.81 -5.99 -16.08
N SER A 103 -1.16 -6.48 -14.88
CA SER A 103 -2.39 -7.26 -14.68
C SER A 103 -3.66 -6.42 -14.88
N GLU A 104 -4.70 -7.02 -15.45
CA GLU A 104 -6.02 -6.40 -15.48
C GLU A 104 -6.58 -6.29 -14.06
N ARG A 105 -7.03 -5.09 -13.67
CA ARG A 105 -7.56 -4.81 -12.35
C ARG A 105 -8.47 -3.58 -12.35
N LYS A 106 -9.35 -3.51 -11.36
CA LYS A 106 -10.17 -2.31 -11.11
C LYS A 106 -9.46 -1.33 -10.16
N SER A 107 -8.63 -1.86 -9.25
CA SER A 107 -7.86 -1.06 -8.30
C SER A 107 -6.77 -0.25 -9.01
N LYS A 108 -6.50 0.95 -8.52
CA LYS A 108 -5.34 1.75 -8.93
C LYS A 108 -4.09 1.32 -8.16
N VAL A 109 -2.95 1.36 -8.82
CA VAL A 109 -1.66 1.03 -8.19
C VAL A 109 -0.87 2.29 -7.91
N ILE A 110 -0.47 2.42 -6.64
CA ILE A 110 0.53 3.39 -6.19
C ILE A 110 1.88 2.69 -6.23
N LEU A 111 2.76 3.13 -7.14
CA LEU A 111 4.15 2.68 -7.16
C LEU A 111 4.95 3.59 -6.23
N SER A 112 5.53 3.02 -5.17
CA SER A 112 6.14 3.79 -4.10
C SER A 112 7.65 3.53 -3.97
N TYR A 113 8.34 4.53 -3.43
CA TYR A 113 9.72 4.47 -2.97
C TYR A 113 9.84 5.23 -1.66
N HIS A 114 10.53 4.64 -0.67
CA HIS A 114 10.75 5.26 0.64
C HIS A 114 12.21 5.17 1.04
N ASN A 115 12.79 6.31 1.36
CA ASN A 115 14.12 6.42 1.97
C ASN A 115 14.02 7.36 3.17
N PHE A 116 14.24 6.83 4.36
CA PHE A 116 14.14 7.59 5.63
C PHE A 116 15.49 8.08 6.13
N THR A 117 16.56 7.93 5.33
CA THR A 117 17.91 8.32 5.72
C THR A 117 18.33 9.65 5.07
N ASP A 118 18.08 9.77 3.78
CA ASP A 118 18.46 10.93 2.99
C ASP A 118 17.60 11.04 1.72
N THR A 119 17.71 12.16 1.03
CA THR A 119 17.20 12.31 -0.33
C THR A 119 18.31 11.91 -1.31
N PRO A 120 18.14 10.82 -2.10
CA PRO A 120 19.14 10.40 -3.06
C PRO A 120 19.49 11.50 -4.08
N GLU A 121 20.78 11.68 -4.38
CA GLU A 121 21.22 12.63 -5.42
C GLU A 121 20.56 12.34 -6.78
N GLU A 122 20.32 11.05 -7.08
CA GLU A 122 19.72 10.59 -8.34
C GLU A 122 18.18 10.48 -8.31
N ILE A 123 17.50 11.21 -7.39
CA ILE A 123 16.04 11.15 -7.26
C ILE A 123 15.30 11.48 -8.58
N GLY A 124 15.88 12.37 -9.41
CA GLY A 124 15.33 12.67 -10.73
C GLY A 124 15.34 11.45 -11.66
N HIS A 125 16.42 10.69 -11.68
CA HIS A 125 16.52 9.47 -12.47
C HIS A 125 15.56 8.37 -11.95
N LEU A 126 15.44 8.24 -10.62
CA LEU A 126 14.44 7.35 -10.02
C LEU A 126 13.01 7.71 -10.48
N TYR A 127 12.68 9.00 -10.46
CA TYR A 127 11.36 9.46 -10.92
C TYR A 127 11.12 9.12 -12.40
N GLU A 128 12.12 9.34 -13.28
CA GLU A 128 12.02 8.97 -14.69
C GLU A 128 11.79 7.46 -14.88
N LEU A 129 12.50 6.62 -14.13
CA LEU A 129 12.30 5.17 -14.15
C LEU A 129 10.89 4.78 -13.69
N MET A 130 10.37 5.41 -12.65
CA MET A 130 9.01 5.18 -12.17
C MET A 130 7.96 5.62 -13.20
N CYS A 131 8.16 6.75 -13.87
CA CYS A 131 7.27 7.24 -14.94
C CYS A 131 7.18 6.28 -16.15
N ALA A 132 8.20 5.47 -16.38
CA ALA A 132 8.20 4.49 -17.46
C ALA A 132 7.42 3.20 -17.12
N MET A 133 6.94 3.05 -15.88
CA MET A 133 6.18 1.89 -15.42
C MET A 133 4.68 2.15 -15.48
N PRO A 134 3.83 1.14 -15.79
CA PRO A 134 2.38 1.31 -15.92
C PRO A 134 1.69 1.33 -14.54
N ALA A 135 2.06 2.30 -13.70
CA ALA A 135 1.41 2.59 -12.43
C ALA A 135 0.47 3.80 -12.56
N ASP A 136 -0.55 3.87 -11.72
CA ASP A 136 -1.54 4.95 -11.77
C ASP A 136 -1.06 6.18 -10.99
N ILE A 137 -0.29 5.97 -9.91
CA ILE A 137 0.22 7.02 -9.02
C ILE A 137 1.67 6.70 -8.66
N LEU A 138 2.50 7.73 -8.61
CA LEU A 138 3.88 7.64 -8.13
C LEU A 138 3.98 8.31 -6.75
N LYS A 139 4.61 7.62 -5.79
CA LYS A 139 4.83 8.11 -4.42
C LYS A 139 6.30 8.00 -4.09
N ILE A 140 6.94 9.13 -3.82
CA ILE A 140 8.34 9.19 -3.40
C ILE A 140 8.39 9.87 -2.03
N VAL A 141 9.02 9.19 -1.07
CA VAL A 141 9.22 9.67 0.32
C VAL A 141 10.71 9.63 0.61
N THR A 142 11.26 10.79 0.99
CA THR A 142 12.69 10.96 1.36
C THR A 142 12.82 11.90 2.54
#